data_aadd574865b57b4bc478e4e32f1bce85
#
_entry.id   aadd574865b57b4bc478e4e32f1bce85
#
_cell.length_a   1.000
_cell.length_b   1.000
_cell.length_c   1.000
_cell.angle_alpha   90.00
_cell.angle_beta   90.00
_cell.angle_gamma   90.00
#
_symmetry.space_group_name_H-M   'P 1'
#
loop_
_entity.id
_entity.type
_entity.pdbx_description
1 polymer ?
#
loop_
_entity_poly.entity_id
_entity_poly.type
_entity_poly.pdbx_seq_one_letter_code
_entity_poly.pdbx_strand_id
1 'polypeptide(L)'
;ADLDVWLAALHITRESGLGAPVRTSIGAMLKVMGRTQDGRAYEDFNNTIVRLTGCVVEITANRKTYGGSLIESFERDEDTGRYVLYLNPRLVVLFEDEAFALIDWEQRHGLRRDLSKWLHGYILSHKATPREPHRIGLEKLRDLCGSETGELWRFRQQIREAMAELQEASIVTRWKITSGDALEFVRPQRNRRIIEDDGSR
;
A
#
# COMPACT_ATOMS: atom_id res chain seq x y z
N ALA A 1 2.41 2.54 -8.18
CA ALA A 1 3.62 3.39 -8.08
C ALA A 1 3.57 4.30 -6.87
N ASP A 2 2.59 5.22 -6.78
CA ASP A 2 2.55 6.27 -5.74
C ASP A 2 2.45 5.70 -4.31
N LEU A 3 1.56 4.72 -4.11
CA LEU A 3 1.43 4.02 -2.84
C LEU A 3 2.73 3.31 -2.41
N ASP A 4 3.51 2.76 -3.36
CA ASP A 4 4.76 2.07 -3.02
C ASP A 4 5.82 3.07 -2.51
N VAL A 5 5.92 4.24 -3.14
CA VAL A 5 6.84 5.30 -2.69
C VAL A 5 6.44 5.81 -1.31
N TRP A 6 5.14 6.03 -1.09
CA TRP A 6 4.61 6.43 0.22
C TRP A 6 4.90 5.39 1.31
N LEU A 7 4.60 4.12 1.06
CA LEU A 7 4.86 3.04 2.01
C LEU A 7 6.35 2.81 2.26
N ALA A 8 7.20 2.97 1.23
CA ALA A 8 8.65 2.89 1.40
C ALA A 8 9.18 4.03 2.27
N ALA A 9 8.67 5.25 2.10
CA ALA A 9 9.01 6.38 2.96
C ALA A 9 8.61 6.12 4.41
N LEU A 10 7.39 5.64 4.66
CA LEU A 10 6.95 5.22 6.00
C LEU A 10 7.81 4.09 6.59
N HIS A 11 8.20 3.12 5.76
CA HIS A 11 9.04 2.00 6.20
C HIS A 11 10.43 2.48 6.65
N ILE A 12 11.03 3.45 5.97
CA ILE A 12 12.32 4.03 6.34
C ILE A 12 12.21 4.83 7.66
N THR A 13 11.10 5.54 7.88
CA THR A 13 10.92 6.37 9.08
C THR A 13 10.56 5.58 10.34
N ARG A 14 10.24 4.29 10.26
CA ARG A 14 9.79 3.49 11.41
C ARG A 14 10.76 3.52 12.61
N GLU A 15 12.07 3.64 12.33
CA GLU A 15 13.11 3.67 13.38
C GLU A 15 13.35 5.09 13.92
N SER A 16 13.04 6.12 13.11
CA SER A 16 13.25 7.53 13.47
C SER A 16 12.01 8.21 14.04
N GLY A 17 10.86 7.53 14.01
CA GLY A 17 9.57 8.06 14.41
C GLY A 17 8.88 8.90 13.31
N LEU A 18 7.55 8.94 13.38
CA LEU A 18 6.73 9.80 12.50
C LEU A 18 7.02 11.27 12.81
N GLY A 19 7.31 12.07 11.77
CA GLY A 19 7.67 13.48 11.89
C GLY A 19 9.16 13.76 11.71
N ALA A 20 10.04 12.75 11.78
CA ALA A 20 11.43 12.92 11.39
C ALA A 20 11.57 12.97 9.85
N PRO A 21 12.47 13.82 9.30
CA PRO A 21 12.70 13.88 7.87
C PRO A 21 13.35 12.59 7.34
N VAL A 22 12.81 12.08 6.22
CA VAL A 22 13.34 10.91 5.51
C VAL A 22 14.51 11.34 4.63
N ARG A 23 15.73 11.05 5.06
CA ARG A 23 16.94 11.31 4.28
C ARG A 23 17.28 10.08 3.45
N THR A 24 17.22 10.21 2.12
CA THR A 24 17.37 9.07 1.22
C THR A 24 17.97 9.48 -0.13
N SER A 25 18.12 8.52 -1.03
CA SER A 25 18.40 8.75 -2.45
C SER A 25 17.39 7.97 -3.29
N ILE A 26 17.23 8.34 -4.55
CA ILE A 26 16.34 7.61 -5.47
C ILE A 26 16.73 6.13 -5.53
N GLY A 27 18.04 5.83 -5.68
CA GLY A 27 18.53 4.45 -5.73
C GLY A 27 18.20 3.66 -4.46
N ALA A 28 18.32 4.27 -3.26
CA ALA A 28 17.97 3.62 -2.00
C ALA A 28 16.46 3.35 -1.93
N MET A 29 15.62 4.30 -2.35
CA MET A 29 14.17 4.13 -2.39
C MET A 29 13.75 3.03 -3.36
N LEU A 30 14.31 3.03 -4.58
CA LEU A 30 14.04 1.99 -5.58
C LEU A 30 14.44 0.60 -5.07
N LYS A 31 15.60 0.50 -4.40
CA LYS A 31 16.06 -0.75 -3.77
C LYS A 31 15.08 -1.23 -2.69
N VAL A 32 14.62 -0.34 -1.81
CA VAL A 32 13.62 -0.66 -0.78
C VAL A 32 12.32 -1.13 -1.41
N MET A 33 11.93 -0.57 -2.56
CA MET A 33 10.73 -0.98 -3.31
C MET A 33 10.92 -2.22 -4.20
N GLY A 34 12.15 -2.78 -4.29
CA GLY A 34 12.49 -3.90 -5.17
C GLY A 34 12.38 -3.56 -6.66
N ARG A 35 12.63 -2.33 -7.03
CA ARG A 35 12.57 -1.85 -8.40
C ARG A 35 13.96 -1.75 -9.01
N THR A 36 14.03 -1.92 -10.34
CA THR A 36 15.25 -1.66 -11.13
C THR A 36 15.66 -0.19 -11.01
N GLN A 37 16.98 0.05 -11.05
CA GLN A 37 17.55 1.40 -11.00
C GLN A 37 17.93 1.83 -12.43
N ASP A 38 16.93 2.23 -13.21
CA ASP A 38 17.10 2.72 -14.56
C ASP A 38 16.56 4.16 -14.70
N GLY A 39 16.86 4.81 -15.81
CA GLY A 39 16.49 6.22 -16.03
C GLY A 39 14.97 6.46 -15.93
N ARG A 40 14.16 5.51 -16.40
CA ARG A 40 12.71 5.61 -16.33
C ARG A 40 12.20 5.50 -14.89
N ALA A 41 12.75 4.59 -14.11
CA ALA A 41 12.40 4.43 -12.70
C ALA A 41 12.77 5.69 -11.88
N TYR A 42 13.87 6.35 -12.21
CA TYR A 42 14.27 7.63 -11.60
C TYR A 42 13.29 8.75 -11.94
N GLU A 43 12.89 8.87 -13.20
CA GLU A 43 11.89 9.86 -13.64
C GLU A 43 10.53 9.60 -12.99
N ASP A 44 10.06 8.35 -13.00
CA ASP A 44 8.81 7.95 -12.35
C ASP A 44 8.82 8.26 -10.86
N PHE A 45 9.94 8.06 -10.17
CA PHE A 45 10.10 8.40 -8.76
C PHE A 45 9.96 9.91 -8.53
N ASN A 46 10.69 10.74 -9.31
CA ASN A 46 10.63 12.20 -9.22
C ASN A 46 9.18 12.69 -9.42
N ASN A 47 8.51 12.20 -10.47
CA ASN A 47 7.13 12.55 -10.77
C ASN A 47 6.18 12.11 -9.65
N THR A 48 6.45 10.97 -9.01
CA THR A 48 5.66 10.48 -7.88
C THR A 48 5.81 11.38 -6.67
N ILE A 49 7.02 11.81 -6.32
CA ILE A 49 7.24 12.73 -5.19
C ILE A 49 6.47 14.04 -5.42
N VAL A 50 6.54 14.61 -6.63
CA VAL A 50 5.78 15.83 -6.97
C VAL A 50 4.27 15.61 -6.82
N ARG A 51 3.73 14.48 -7.30
CA ARG A 51 2.30 14.16 -7.13
C ARG A 51 1.90 14.01 -5.67
N LEU A 52 2.67 13.28 -4.87
CA LEU A 52 2.38 13.04 -3.44
C LEU A 52 2.46 14.32 -2.60
N THR A 53 3.25 15.31 -3.05
CA THR A 53 3.35 16.63 -2.42
C THR A 53 2.22 17.56 -2.90
N GLY A 54 1.85 17.47 -4.18
CA GLY A 54 0.84 18.35 -4.78
C GLY A 54 -0.61 17.86 -4.66
N CYS A 55 -0.84 16.58 -4.31
CA CYS A 55 -2.19 16.07 -4.16
C CYS A 55 -2.75 16.33 -2.76
N VAL A 56 -4.04 16.63 -2.69
CA VAL A 56 -4.79 16.66 -1.42
C VAL A 56 -5.56 15.37 -1.28
N VAL A 57 -5.39 14.71 -0.14
CA VAL A 57 -6.19 13.56 0.28
C VAL A 57 -7.11 13.99 1.41
N GLU A 58 -8.36 13.54 1.38
CA GLU A 58 -9.29 13.69 2.48
C GLU A 58 -9.50 12.34 3.16
N ILE A 59 -9.32 12.33 4.48
CA ILE A 59 -9.45 11.12 5.29
C ILE A 59 -10.40 11.43 6.43
N THR A 60 -11.53 10.71 6.46
CA THR A 60 -12.52 10.85 7.52
C THR A 60 -12.44 9.66 8.46
N ALA A 61 -12.12 9.93 9.73
CA ALA A 61 -12.12 8.96 10.81
C ALA A 61 -12.77 9.59 12.05
N ASN A 62 -13.58 8.83 12.81
CA ASN A 62 -14.21 9.29 14.06
C ASN A 62 -14.93 10.65 13.96
N ARG A 63 -15.67 10.89 12.87
CA ARG A 63 -16.38 12.15 12.56
C ARG A 63 -15.46 13.38 12.37
N LYS A 64 -14.17 13.19 12.22
CA LYS A 64 -13.20 14.23 11.88
C LYS A 64 -12.68 13.97 10.49
N THR A 65 -12.63 15.01 9.66
CA THR A 65 -12.02 14.95 8.33
C THR A 65 -10.68 15.67 8.36
N TYR A 66 -9.65 14.97 7.97
CA TYR A 66 -8.34 15.53 7.66
C TYR A 66 -8.25 15.77 6.16
N GLY A 67 -7.81 16.95 5.75
CA GLY A 67 -7.50 17.29 4.36
C GLY A 67 -6.07 17.81 4.24
N GLY A 68 -5.26 17.23 3.36
CA GLY A 68 -3.87 17.65 3.15
C GLY A 68 -3.08 16.70 2.28
N SER A 69 -1.82 17.08 1.99
CA SER A 69 -0.91 16.23 1.22
C SER A 69 -0.33 15.08 2.05
N LEU A 70 0.10 14.03 1.38
CA LEU A 70 0.79 12.90 2.04
C LEU A 70 2.24 13.26 2.37
N ILE A 71 2.92 13.99 1.47
CA ILE A 71 4.25 14.59 1.69
C ILE A 71 4.03 16.09 1.85
N GLU A 72 4.46 16.65 2.97
CA GLU A 72 4.33 18.09 3.23
C GLU A 72 5.24 18.90 2.32
N SER A 73 6.51 18.47 2.21
CA SER A 73 7.50 19.10 1.34
C SER A 73 8.67 18.13 1.09
N PHE A 74 9.51 18.48 0.13
CA PHE A 74 10.77 17.79 -0.12
C PHE A 74 11.87 18.77 -0.52
N GLU A 75 13.11 18.39 -0.24
CA GLU A 75 14.32 18.99 -0.77
C GLU A 75 15.01 17.97 -1.65
N ARG A 76 15.54 18.41 -2.80
CA ARG A 76 16.34 17.60 -3.70
C ARG A 76 17.65 18.31 -3.97
N ASP A 77 18.74 17.61 -3.73
CA ASP A 77 20.08 18.03 -4.15
C ASP A 77 20.27 17.61 -5.61
N GLU A 78 20.35 18.55 -6.52
CA GLU A 78 20.46 18.32 -7.96
C GLU A 78 21.81 17.71 -8.37
N ASP A 79 22.87 17.94 -7.60
CA ASP A 79 24.20 17.40 -7.89
C ASP A 79 24.35 15.94 -7.45
N THR A 80 23.78 15.59 -6.31
CA THR A 80 23.92 14.24 -5.71
C THR A 80 22.70 13.36 -5.89
N GLY A 81 21.55 13.89 -6.31
CA GLY A 81 20.26 13.21 -6.41
C GLY A 81 19.72 12.73 -5.05
N ARG A 82 20.18 13.34 -3.95
CA ARG A 82 19.70 13.04 -2.60
C ARG A 82 18.40 13.77 -2.31
N TYR A 83 17.55 13.14 -1.53
CA TYR A 83 16.27 13.67 -1.09
C TYR A 83 16.20 13.78 0.43
N VAL A 84 15.52 14.82 0.89
CA VAL A 84 14.98 14.95 2.23
C VAL A 84 13.47 15.10 2.07
N LEU A 85 12.69 14.10 2.53
CA LEU A 85 11.22 14.12 2.44
C LEU A 85 10.66 14.45 3.83
N TYR A 86 9.74 15.40 3.89
CA TYR A 86 9.00 15.75 5.09
C TYR A 86 7.59 15.17 4.95
N LEU A 87 7.35 14.04 5.63
CA LEU A 87 6.01 13.43 5.67
C LEU A 87 5.09 14.31 6.51
N ASN A 88 3.83 14.41 6.11
CA ASN A 88 2.89 15.24 6.84
C ASN A 88 2.63 14.68 8.25
N PRO A 89 3.06 15.37 9.32
CA PRO A 89 2.96 14.86 10.68
C PRO A 89 1.51 14.70 11.16
N ARG A 90 0.55 15.41 10.54
CA ARG A 90 -0.88 15.28 10.86
C ARG A 90 -1.48 13.94 10.45
N LEU A 91 -0.78 13.18 9.59
CA LEU A 91 -1.19 11.81 9.24
C LEU A 91 -1.01 10.81 10.39
N VAL A 92 -0.32 11.19 11.47
CA VAL A 92 -0.23 10.38 12.71
C VAL A 92 -1.63 10.00 13.22
N VAL A 93 -2.63 10.87 13.03
CA VAL A 93 -4.03 10.56 13.39
C VAL A 93 -4.56 9.29 12.73
N LEU A 94 -4.02 8.88 11.59
CA LEU A 94 -4.39 7.63 10.92
C LEU A 94 -3.91 6.38 11.67
N PHE A 95 -2.95 6.54 12.58
CA PHE A 95 -2.32 5.46 13.34
C PHE A 95 -2.73 5.49 14.82
N GLU A 96 -3.46 6.52 15.27
CA GLU A 96 -3.90 6.66 16.67
C GLU A 96 -5.08 5.74 17.03
N ASP A 97 -5.88 5.35 16.04
CA ASP A 97 -7.02 4.43 16.23
C ASP A 97 -6.75 3.08 15.54
N GLU A 98 -7.38 2.01 16.00
CA GLU A 98 -7.30 0.66 15.40
C GLU A 98 -7.79 0.58 13.94
N ALA A 99 -7.91 1.72 13.25
CA ALA A 99 -8.43 1.86 11.88
C ALA A 99 -7.39 1.57 10.79
N PHE A 100 -6.14 1.25 11.15
CA PHE A 100 -5.10 0.95 10.18
C PHE A 100 -4.91 -0.56 9.98
N ALA A 101 -4.54 -0.94 8.77
CA ALA A 101 -4.12 -2.31 8.46
C ALA A 101 -2.59 -2.39 8.48
N LEU A 102 -2.05 -3.31 9.28
CA LEU A 102 -0.62 -3.61 9.26
C LEU A 102 -0.27 -4.32 7.96
N ILE A 103 0.54 -3.67 7.14
CA ILE A 103 1.09 -4.23 5.90
C ILE A 103 2.42 -4.89 6.23
N ASP A 104 2.49 -6.20 6.01
CA ASP A 104 3.75 -6.92 6.07
C ASP A 104 4.60 -6.52 4.86
N TRP A 105 5.75 -5.86 5.14
CA TRP A 105 6.61 -5.32 4.11
C TRP A 105 7.23 -6.41 3.24
N GLU A 106 7.71 -7.50 3.87
CA GLU A 106 8.32 -8.62 3.15
C GLU A 106 7.32 -9.32 2.23
N GLN A 107 6.10 -9.56 2.72
CA GLN A 107 5.04 -10.13 1.88
C GLN A 107 4.71 -9.22 0.70
N ARG A 108 4.59 -7.89 0.94
CA ARG A 108 4.30 -6.93 -0.13
C ARG A 108 5.43 -6.87 -1.15
N HIS A 109 6.67 -6.89 -0.68
CA HIS A 109 7.86 -6.84 -1.53
C HIS A 109 7.96 -8.08 -2.44
N GLY A 110 7.57 -9.25 -1.96
CA GLY A 110 7.52 -10.48 -2.75
C GLY A 110 6.49 -10.50 -3.89
N LEU A 111 5.51 -9.59 -3.87
CA LEU A 111 4.48 -9.52 -4.91
C LEU A 111 5.03 -8.82 -6.17
N ARG A 112 4.77 -9.43 -7.34
CA ARG A 112 5.30 -8.97 -8.63
C ARG A 112 4.36 -7.99 -9.34
N ARG A 113 3.02 -8.23 -9.23
CA ARG A 113 2.01 -7.46 -9.96
C ARG A 113 1.54 -6.26 -9.14
N ASP A 114 1.37 -5.11 -9.78
CA ASP A 114 0.82 -3.91 -9.13
C ASP A 114 -0.60 -4.16 -8.59
N LEU A 115 -1.42 -4.94 -9.30
CA LEU A 115 -2.75 -5.32 -8.85
C LEU A 115 -2.69 -6.21 -7.60
N SER A 116 -1.73 -7.13 -7.50
CA SER A 116 -1.52 -7.95 -6.29
C SER A 116 -1.11 -7.08 -5.09
N LYS A 117 -0.23 -6.11 -5.31
CA LYS A 117 0.18 -5.15 -4.28
C LYS A 117 -0.99 -4.29 -3.80
N TRP A 118 -1.86 -3.84 -4.71
CA TRP A 118 -3.05 -3.09 -4.37
C TRP A 118 -4.04 -3.96 -3.58
N LEU A 119 -4.33 -5.16 -4.08
CA LEU A 119 -5.21 -6.12 -3.43
C LEU A 119 -4.70 -6.55 -2.05
N HIS A 120 -3.40 -6.65 -1.85
CA HIS A 120 -2.80 -6.93 -0.54
C HIS A 120 -3.30 -5.92 0.51
N GLY A 121 -3.17 -4.62 0.23
CA GLY A 121 -3.69 -3.57 1.12
C GLY A 121 -5.20 -3.65 1.32
N TYR A 122 -5.95 -3.84 0.23
CA TYR A 122 -7.40 -4.00 0.26
C TYR A 122 -7.84 -5.20 1.13
N ILE A 123 -7.24 -6.36 0.93
CA ILE A 123 -7.56 -7.58 1.68
C ILE A 123 -7.26 -7.42 3.17
N LEU A 124 -6.13 -6.79 3.51
CA LEU A 124 -5.76 -6.58 4.91
C LEU A 124 -6.68 -5.59 5.63
N SER A 125 -7.29 -4.66 4.94
CA SER A 125 -8.23 -3.68 5.51
C SER A 125 -9.63 -4.24 5.78
N HIS A 126 -9.95 -5.46 5.31
CA HIS A 126 -11.29 -6.06 5.45
C HIS A 126 -11.26 -7.31 6.34
N LYS A 127 -12.33 -7.48 7.15
CA LYS A 127 -12.59 -8.77 7.79
C LYS A 127 -13.01 -9.77 6.72
N ALA A 128 -12.40 -10.97 6.73
CA ALA A 128 -12.71 -12.05 5.79
C ALA A 128 -12.41 -13.37 6.47
N THR A 129 -13.41 -13.95 7.15
CA THR A 129 -13.29 -15.20 7.90
C THR A 129 -13.91 -16.37 7.12
N PRO A 130 -13.64 -17.63 7.47
CA PRO A 130 -14.30 -18.78 6.86
C PRO A 130 -15.84 -18.79 7.00
N ARG A 131 -16.35 -18.20 8.10
CA ARG A 131 -17.80 -18.08 8.35
C ARG A 131 -18.42 -16.89 7.63
N GLU A 132 -17.63 -15.83 7.42
CA GLU A 132 -18.05 -14.57 6.80
C GLU A 132 -16.97 -14.13 5.79
N PRO A 133 -16.95 -14.74 4.57
CA PRO A 133 -16.04 -14.32 3.51
C PRO A 133 -16.34 -12.90 3.07
N HIS A 134 -15.30 -12.13 2.77
CA HIS A 134 -15.50 -10.82 2.15
C HIS A 134 -15.93 -10.98 0.70
N ARG A 135 -16.91 -10.19 0.26
CA ARG A 135 -17.46 -10.22 -1.11
C ARG A 135 -17.50 -8.84 -1.71
N ILE A 136 -17.02 -8.70 -2.95
CA ILE A 136 -17.06 -7.46 -3.73
C ILE A 136 -17.29 -7.75 -5.22
N GLY A 137 -18.14 -6.97 -5.89
CA GLY A 137 -18.33 -7.04 -7.34
C GLY A 137 -17.07 -6.60 -8.09
N LEU A 138 -16.75 -7.28 -9.21
CA LEU A 138 -15.54 -6.99 -10.00
C LEU A 138 -15.57 -5.59 -10.64
N GLU A 139 -16.72 -5.08 -11.04
CA GLU A 139 -16.83 -3.69 -11.55
C GLU A 139 -16.42 -2.69 -10.47
N LYS A 140 -17.01 -2.81 -9.27
CA LYS A 140 -16.65 -1.94 -8.15
C LYS A 140 -15.18 -2.08 -7.77
N LEU A 141 -14.63 -3.30 -7.82
CA LEU A 141 -13.21 -3.54 -7.52
C LEU A 141 -12.31 -2.88 -8.56
N ARG A 142 -12.68 -2.93 -9.87
CA ARG A 142 -11.99 -2.26 -10.97
C ARG A 142 -11.93 -0.75 -10.76
N ASP A 143 -13.06 -0.16 -10.41
CA ASP A 143 -13.17 1.28 -10.16
C ASP A 143 -12.31 1.69 -8.94
N LEU A 144 -12.37 0.92 -7.85
CA LEU A 144 -11.59 1.18 -6.64
C LEU A 144 -10.07 1.08 -6.85
N CYS A 145 -9.60 0.16 -7.67
CA CYS A 145 -8.16 0.03 -7.95
C CYS A 145 -7.68 0.95 -9.08
N GLY A 146 -8.57 1.76 -9.68
CA GLY A 146 -8.24 2.67 -10.77
C GLY A 146 -7.78 1.95 -12.04
N SER A 147 -8.29 0.74 -12.30
CA SER A 147 -7.91 -0.02 -13.48
C SER A 147 -8.60 0.54 -14.72
N GLU A 148 -7.81 0.87 -15.75
CA GLU A 148 -8.29 1.33 -17.06
C GLU A 148 -8.71 0.18 -17.99
N THR A 149 -8.73 -1.08 -17.50
CA THR A 149 -9.16 -2.23 -18.27
C THR A 149 -10.64 -2.11 -18.64
N GLY A 150 -10.95 -1.86 -19.90
CA GLY A 150 -12.31 -1.63 -20.40
C GLY A 150 -13.21 -2.86 -20.23
N GLU A 151 -12.72 -4.01 -20.65
CA GLU A 151 -13.49 -5.26 -20.69
C GLU A 151 -13.45 -6.00 -19.35
N LEU A 152 -14.61 -6.27 -18.76
CA LEU A 152 -14.71 -6.95 -17.46
C LEU A 152 -14.09 -8.36 -17.48
N TRP A 153 -14.16 -9.09 -18.61
CA TRP A 153 -13.55 -10.41 -18.71
C TRP A 153 -12.02 -10.36 -18.64
N ARG A 154 -11.38 -9.30 -19.16
CA ARG A 154 -9.92 -9.09 -19.04
C ARG A 154 -9.54 -8.77 -17.61
N PHE A 155 -10.32 -7.89 -16.97
CA PHE A 155 -10.11 -7.59 -15.54
C PHE A 155 -10.30 -8.84 -14.68
N ARG A 156 -11.31 -9.67 -14.96
CA ARG A 156 -11.51 -10.97 -14.31
C ARG A 156 -10.28 -11.87 -14.43
N GLN A 157 -9.61 -11.90 -15.57
CA GLN A 157 -8.37 -12.67 -15.75
C GLN A 157 -7.23 -12.09 -14.90
N GLN A 158 -7.05 -10.77 -14.89
CA GLN A 158 -6.05 -10.11 -14.05
C GLN A 158 -6.28 -10.39 -12.55
N ILE A 159 -7.54 -10.38 -12.10
CA ILE A 159 -7.90 -10.74 -10.72
C ILE A 159 -7.53 -12.21 -10.41
N ARG A 160 -7.77 -13.15 -11.33
CA ARG A 160 -7.38 -14.54 -11.12
C ARG A 160 -5.88 -14.69 -10.91
N GLU A 161 -5.08 -14.04 -11.73
CA GLU A 161 -3.63 -14.08 -11.64
C GLU A 161 -3.13 -13.42 -10.35
N ALA A 162 -3.69 -12.26 -9.99
CA ALA A 162 -3.33 -11.57 -8.77
C ALA A 162 -3.72 -12.36 -7.51
N MET A 163 -4.93 -12.94 -7.48
CA MET A 163 -5.40 -13.75 -6.35
C MET A 163 -4.64 -15.07 -6.20
N ALA A 164 -4.19 -15.67 -7.30
CA ALA A 164 -3.31 -16.84 -7.26
C ALA A 164 -1.97 -16.49 -6.60
N GLU A 165 -1.35 -15.37 -7.01
CA GLU A 165 -0.12 -14.87 -6.40
C GLU A 165 -0.29 -14.57 -4.89
N LEU A 166 -1.41 -13.95 -4.51
CA LEU A 166 -1.72 -13.66 -3.10
C LEU A 166 -1.96 -14.94 -2.28
N GLN A 167 -2.50 -15.97 -2.89
CA GLN A 167 -2.67 -17.28 -2.24
C GLN A 167 -1.34 -18.01 -2.08
N GLU A 168 -0.45 -17.97 -3.06
CA GLU A 168 0.92 -18.48 -2.96
C GLU A 168 1.69 -17.79 -1.85
N ALA A 169 1.53 -16.46 -1.71
CA ALA A 169 2.11 -15.65 -0.63
C ALA A 169 1.40 -15.83 0.72
N SER A 170 0.41 -16.73 0.85
CA SER A 170 -0.36 -16.98 2.07
C SER A 170 -1.10 -15.76 2.63
N ILE A 171 -1.39 -14.76 1.80
CA ILE A 171 -2.18 -13.57 2.14
C ILE A 171 -3.67 -13.89 2.18
N VAL A 172 -4.11 -14.81 1.32
CA VAL A 172 -5.45 -15.38 1.34
C VAL A 172 -5.38 -16.90 1.46
N THR A 173 -6.35 -17.49 2.19
CA THR A 173 -6.43 -18.94 2.32
C THR A 173 -7.33 -19.57 1.26
N ARG A 174 -8.36 -18.86 0.86
CA ARG A 174 -9.36 -19.29 -0.13
C ARG A 174 -9.96 -18.11 -0.84
N TRP A 175 -10.20 -18.26 -2.12
CA TRP A 175 -10.91 -17.29 -2.93
C TRP A 175 -11.65 -17.94 -4.09
N LYS A 176 -12.62 -17.24 -4.65
CA LYS A 176 -13.31 -17.60 -5.89
C LYS A 176 -13.90 -16.35 -6.56
N ILE A 177 -14.12 -16.43 -7.85
CA ILE A 177 -14.98 -15.49 -8.57
C ILE A 177 -16.30 -16.20 -8.84
N THR A 178 -17.39 -15.61 -8.37
CA THR A 178 -18.75 -16.17 -8.54
C THR A 178 -19.24 -16.01 -9.97
N SER A 179 -20.33 -16.72 -10.32
CA SER A 179 -21.01 -16.57 -11.62
C SER A 179 -21.58 -15.16 -11.84
N GLY A 180 -21.89 -14.43 -10.75
CA GLY A 180 -22.36 -13.04 -10.79
C GLY A 180 -21.23 -12.01 -10.68
N ASP A 181 -20.03 -12.30 -11.20
CA ASP A 181 -18.90 -11.38 -11.25
C ASP A 181 -18.53 -10.72 -9.91
N ALA A 182 -18.52 -11.49 -8.84
CA ALA A 182 -18.04 -11.05 -7.54
C ALA A 182 -16.83 -11.88 -7.09
N LEU A 183 -15.81 -11.20 -6.56
CA LEU A 183 -14.70 -11.80 -5.84
C LEU A 183 -15.13 -12.08 -4.40
N GLU A 184 -14.98 -13.33 -3.98
CA GLU A 184 -15.09 -13.74 -2.57
C GLU A 184 -13.73 -14.24 -2.10
N PHE A 185 -13.30 -13.84 -0.89
CA PHE A 185 -12.06 -14.32 -0.32
C PHE A 185 -12.12 -14.48 1.21
N VAL A 186 -11.21 -15.30 1.71
CA VAL A 186 -10.97 -15.55 3.13
C VAL A 186 -9.49 -15.35 3.39
N ARG A 187 -9.15 -14.65 4.47
CA ARG A 187 -7.77 -14.45 4.88
C ARG A 187 -7.42 -15.31 6.12
N PRO A 188 -6.13 -15.60 6.35
CA PRO A 188 -5.68 -16.23 7.58
C PRO A 188 -6.10 -15.40 8.79
N GLN A 189 -6.55 -16.03 9.87
CA GLN A 189 -6.73 -15.34 11.14
C GLN A 189 -5.34 -15.07 11.72
N ARG A 190 -4.91 -13.81 11.78
CA ARG A 190 -3.73 -13.45 12.54
C ARG A 190 -4.04 -13.60 14.03
N ASN A 191 -3.31 -14.47 14.72
CA ASN A 191 -3.29 -14.47 16.18
C ASN A 191 -2.68 -13.12 16.62
N ARG A 192 -3.44 -12.31 17.36
CA ARG A 192 -3.06 -10.99 17.90
C ARG A 192 -1.85 -11.03 18.89
N ARG A 193 -1.20 -12.18 19.10
CA ARG A 193 -0.22 -12.41 20.19
C ARG A 193 1.23 -12.02 19.90
N ILE A 194 1.56 -11.31 18.82
CA ILE A 194 2.98 -11.03 18.46
C ILE A 194 3.41 -9.57 18.77
N ILE A 195 2.54 -8.71 19.31
CA ILE A 195 2.91 -7.30 19.57
C ILE A 195 3.23 -7.00 21.06
N GLU A 196 3.08 -7.97 21.97
CA GLU A 196 3.27 -7.71 23.41
C GLU A 196 4.63 -8.15 23.99
N ASP A 197 5.59 -8.65 23.20
CA ASP A 197 6.80 -9.27 23.76
C ASP A 197 8.13 -8.73 23.21
N ASP A 198 8.25 -7.41 22.98
CA ASP A 198 9.56 -6.77 22.76
C ASP A 198 9.69 -5.41 23.48
N GLY A 199 9.25 -5.37 24.69
CA GLY A 199 9.28 -4.20 25.57
C GLY A 199 9.89 -4.47 26.96
N SER A 200 10.88 -5.38 27.06
CA SER A 200 11.59 -5.56 28.33
C SER A 200 12.97 -6.18 28.14
N ARG A 201 13.98 -5.35 27.89
CA ARG A 201 15.32 -5.45 28.49
C ARG A 201 16.17 -4.25 28.10
#